data_f2f377b13f63bebe5dc25b89e8288617
#
_entry.id   f2f377b13f63bebe5dc25b89e8288617
#
_cell.length_a   1.000
_cell.length_b   1.000
_cell.length_c   1.000
_cell.angle_alpha   90.00
_cell.angle_beta   90.00
_cell.angle_gamma   90.00
#
_symmetry.space_group_name_H-M   'P 1'
#
loop_
_entity.id
_entity.type
_entity.pdbx_description
1 polymer ?
#
loop_
_entity_poly.entity_id
_entity_poly.type
_entity_poly.pdbx_seq_one_letter_code
_entity_poly.pdbx_strand_id
1 'polypeptide(L)'
;SQDEWLRGAGLDAEETPQQLYELALREEGPMIVYTESSRIWDVKSSFEVQYPGLTVEIHHIRGIELLEMLKSNAETGSYHCDVSICSDTNGIIANELVPSGVLYKYVPWDMTDKILPEFQQEQLEFVRELFVLFYNSEAYTACPISNWWQLTEEAYYGKVMMPNPQDSTSTYGFISAVLRSDDYLLNAYVDYYGGPPPLQPAQTASEYFMQRLVDNGLILTSSGTELIELVGAPGQAEPPFGLTVSSKIRSRDAGMQVAVAWDMEPFVGSYSCNSVMLARGSSHVSTAKLFIRWLLGEADGKGAGYRPYLQEGAWSVRADIQSDAAAEIEAFTVLPRDKAYAYQNMDAIHAFWISLYD
;
A
#
# COMPACT_ATOMS: atom_id res chain seq x y z
N SER A 1 -15.23 -17.34 23.44
CA SER A 1 -16.03 -16.58 22.46
C SER A 1 -15.26 -15.35 21.94
N GLN A 2 -15.74 -14.73 20.86
CA GLN A 2 -15.15 -13.51 20.31
C GLN A 2 -15.13 -12.38 21.36
N ASP A 3 -16.24 -12.18 22.06
CA ASP A 3 -16.37 -11.14 23.09
C ASP A 3 -15.45 -11.38 24.30
N GLU A 4 -15.20 -12.63 24.62
CA GLU A 4 -14.29 -13.01 25.71
C GLU A 4 -12.84 -12.72 25.32
N TRP A 5 -12.44 -13.12 24.09
CA TRP A 5 -11.13 -12.81 23.57
C TRP A 5 -10.90 -11.28 23.49
N LEU A 6 -11.87 -10.53 22.96
CA LEU A 6 -11.76 -9.08 22.82
C LEU A 6 -11.60 -8.37 24.17
N ARG A 7 -12.36 -8.81 25.20
CA ARG A 7 -12.19 -8.29 26.57
C ARG A 7 -10.81 -8.61 27.14
N GLY A 8 -10.32 -9.83 26.88
CA GLY A 8 -8.98 -10.25 27.32
C GLY A 8 -7.86 -9.53 26.60
N ALA A 9 -8.07 -9.13 25.33
CA ALA A 9 -7.10 -8.41 24.54
C ALA A 9 -6.83 -6.98 25.07
N GLY A 10 -7.81 -6.34 25.73
CA GLY A 10 -7.62 -5.03 26.36
C GLY A 10 -7.06 -3.98 25.41
N LEU A 11 -7.71 -3.77 24.24
CA LEU A 11 -7.15 -2.91 23.17
C LEU A 11 -7.07 -1.43 23.57
N ASP A 12 -7.87 -1.01 24.55
CA ASP A 12 -7.89 0.36 25.09
C ASP A 12 -7.09 0.51 26.39
N ALA A 13 -6.35 -0.54 26.80
CA ALA A 13 -5.60 -0.50 28.05
C ALA A 13 -4.34 0.37 27.93
N GLU A 14 -4.05 1.13 28.99
CA GLU A 14 -2.86 1.97 29.09
C GLU A 14 -1.66 1.15 29.62
N GLU A 15 -1.18 0.23 28.80
CA GLU A 15 -0.04 -0.62 29.13
C GLU A 15 1.28 0.03 28.67
N THR A 16 2.27 0.06 29.56
CA THR A 16 3.63 0.50 29.18
C THR A 16 4.35 -0.58 28.37
N PRO A 17 5.39 -0.22 27.58
CA PRO A 17 6.23 -1.21 26.88
C PRO A 17 6.79 -2.29 27.82
N GLN A 18 7.19 -1.91 29.02
CA GLN A 18 7.72 -2.85 30.01
C GLN A 18 6.64 -3.84 30.48
N GLN A 19 5.43 -3.37 30.79
CA GLN A 19 4.31 -4.23 31.16
C GLN A 19 3.94 -5.21 30.06
N LEU A 20 3.87 -4.71 28.81
CA LEU A 20 3.62 -5.54 27.64
C LEU A 20 4.72 -6.60 27.43
N TYR A 21 5.99 -6.23 27.62
CA TYR A 21 7.09 -7.18 27.50
C TYR A 21 7.04 -8.30 28.54
N GLU A 22 6.74 -7.97 29.79
CA GLU A 22 6.56 -8.98 30.86
C GLU A 22 5.40 -9.93 30.59
N LEU A 23 4.32 -9.46 29.99
CA LEU A 23 3.18 -10.28 29.56
C LEU A 23 3.54 -11.12 28.33
N ALA A 24 4.19 -10.53 27.35
CA ALA A 24 4.62 -11.19 26.12
C ALA A 24 5.56 -12.38 26.37
N LEU A 25 6.46 -12.28 27.35
CA LEU A 25 7.34 -13.38 27.74
C LEU A 25 6.61 -14.62 28.29
N ARG A 26 5.32 -14.52 28.58
CA ARG A 26 4.47 -15.63 29.02
C ARG A 26 3.69 -16.28 27.86
N GLU A 27 3.69 -15.63 26.70
CA GLU A 27 3.06 -16.15 25.49
C GLU A 27 4.00 -17.18 24.85
N GLU A 28 3.46 -18.33 24.43
CA GLU A 28 4.25 -19.47 23.93
C GLU A 28 4.32 -19.48 22.41
N GLY A 29 5.53 -19.68 21.89
CA GLY A 29 5.80 -19.78 20.46
C GLY A 29 6.03 -18.43 19.76
N PRO A 30 6.22 -18.44 18.44
CA PRO A 30 6.40 -17.21 17.68
C PRO A 30 5.08 -16.48 17.42
N MET A 31 5.10 -15.15 17.47
CA MET A 31 4.02 -14.33 16.93
C MET A 31 4.04 -14.39 15.40
N ILE A 32 2.90 -14.63 14.77
CA ILE A 32 2.78 -14.79 13.32
C ILE A 32 2.28 -13.51 12.66
N VAL A 33 3.04 -13.00 11.71
CA VAL A 33 2.70 -11.83 10.90
C VAL A 33 2.42 -12.23 9.46
N TYR A 34 1.23 -11.90 8.98
CA TYR A 34 0.88 -11.96 7.56
C TYR A 34 1.13 -10.61 6.90
N THR A 35 1.92 -10.56 5.85
CA THR A 35 2.29 -9.30 5.21
C THR A 35 2.66 -9.45 3.74
N GLU A 36 2.40 -8.40 2.96
CA GLU A 36 2.93 -8.23 1.60
C GLU A 36 4.21 -7.38 1.57
N SER A 37 4.61 -6.77 2.70
CA SER A 37 5.77 -5.90 2.79
C SER A 37 7.08 -6.66 2.99
N SER A 38 8.03 -6.50 2.06
CA SER A 38 9.37 -7.07 2.21
C SER A 38 10.24 -6.37 3.25
N ARG A 39 9.89 -5.15 3.68
CA ARG A 39 10.61 -4.38 4.72
C ARG A 39 10.40 -4.94 6.13
N ILE A 40 9.41 -5.81 6.29
CA ILE A 40 9.07 -6.38 7.59
C ILE A 40 10.19 -7.23 8.18
N TRP A 41 11.06 -7.79 7.35
CA TRP A 41 12.22 -8.57 7.81
C TRP A 41 13.19 -7.74 8.65
N ASP A 42 13.40 -6.47 8.28
CA ASP A 42 14.24 -5.55 9.06
C ASP A 42 13.55 -5.14 10.36
N VAL A 43 12.23 -4.98 10.35
CA VAL A 43 11.43 -4.73 11.56
C VAL A 43 11.52 -5.91 12.52
N LYS A 44 11.32 -7.13 12.03
CA LYS A 44 11.50 -8.37 12.82
C LYS A 44 12.87 -8.43 13.47
N SER A 45 13.92 -8.22 12.69
CA SER A 45 15.30 -8.31 13.18
C SER A 45 15.57 -7.32 14.31
N SER A 46 15.17 -6.06 14.16
CA SER A 46 15.34 -5.05 15.19
C SER A 46 14.43 -5.27 16.41
N PHE A 47 13.22 -5.81 16.20
CA PHE A 47 12.29 -6.14 17.28
C PHE A 47 12.82 -7.25 18.18
N GLU A 48 13.33 -8.33 17.61
CA GLU A 48 13.87 -9.46 18.36
C GLU A 48 15.16 -9.10 19.14
N VAL A 49 15.92 -8.12 18.64
CA VAL A 49 17.06 -7.54 19.37
C VAL A 49 16.59 -6.68 20.55
N GLN A 50 15.55 -5.86 20.34
CA GLN A 50 14.99 -4.98 21.38
C GLN A 50 14.30 -5.76 22.50
N TYR A 51 13.64 -6.87 22.17
CA TYR A 51 12.86 -7.69 23.09
C TYR A 51 13.35 -9.15 23.09
N PRO A 52 14.51 -9.44 23.72
CA PRO A 52 15.06 -10.79 23.77
C PRO A 52 14.07 -11.80 24.36
N GLY A 53 13.96 -12.96 23.71
CA GLY A 53 13.01 -14.01 24.11
C GLY A 53 11.68 -13.97 23.36
N LEU A 54 11.38 -12.88 22.67
CA LEU A 54 10.24 -12.82 21.74
C LEU A 54 10.72 -13.17 20.33
N THR A 55 9.92 -13.95 19.61
CA THR A 55 10.20 -14.35 18.23
C THR A 55 9.02 -14.02 17.32
N VAL A 56 9.33 -13.65 16.08
CA VAL A 56 8.35 -13.30 15.05
C VAL A 56 8.54 -14.24 13.86
N GLU A 57 7.46 -14.85 13.40
CA GLU A 57 7.41 -15.62 12.17
C GLU A 57 6.69 -14.82 11.09
N ILE A 58 7.32 -14.64 9.94
CA ILE A 58 6.78 -13.88 8.82
C ILE A 58 6.23 -14.82 7.75
N HIS A 59 4.96 -14.63 7.41
CA HIS A 59 4.34 -15.21 6.21
C HIS A 59 4.19 -14.10 5.18
N HIS A 60 5.08 -14.11 4.18
CA HIS A 60 5.08 -13.14 3.09
C HIS A 60 4.07 -13.59 2.03
N ILE A 61 2.92 -12.92 1.95
CA ILE A 61 1.76 -13.31 1.17
C ILE A 61 1.27 -12.11 0.36
N ARG A 62 0.83 -12.31 -0.87
CA ARG A 62 0.24 -11.24 -1.70
C ARG A 62 -1.02 -10.69 -1.03
N GLY A 63 -1.27 -9.39 -1.18
CA GLY A 63 -2.34 -8.69 -0.44
C GLY A 63 -3.72 -9.31 -0.60
N ILE A 64 -4.14 -9.67 -1.81
CA ILE A 64 -5.46 -10.29 -2.07
C ILE A 64 -5.55 -11.66 -1.41
N GLU A 65 -4.54 -12.51 -1.59
CA GLU A 65 -4.48 -13.84 -0.99
C GLU A 65 -4.46 -13.75 0.55
N LEU A 66 -3.73 -12.78 1.11
CA LEU A 66 -3.68 -12.52 2.55
C LEU A 66 -5.08 -12.22 3.12
N LEU A 67 -5.83 -11.34 2.46
CA LEU A 67 -7.18 -10.98 2.90
C LEU A 67 -8.15 -12.18 2.81
N GLU A 68 -8.05 -12.98 1.76
CA GLU A 68 -8.84 -14.23 1.61
C GLU A 68 -8.49 -15.25 2.68
N MET A 69 -7.22 -15.42 3.04
CA MET A 69 -6.79 -16.31 4.12
C MET A 69 -7.34 -15.85 5.47
N LEU A 70 -7.34 -14.56 5.77
CA LEU A 70 -7.92 -14.03 7.00
C LEU A 70 -9.44 -14.31 7.10
N LYS A 71 -10.17 -14.16 6.00
CA LYS A 71 -11.60 -14.47 5.93
C LYS A 71 -11.84 -15.97 6.17
N SER A 72 -11.14 -16.82 5.45
CA SER A 72 -11.26 -18.29 5.57
C SER A 72 -10.90 -18.77 6.97
N ASN A 73 -9.84 -18.21 7.58
CA ASN A 73 -9.46 -18.55 8.95
C ASN A 73 -10.54 -18.18 9.96
N ALA A 74 -11.19 -17.04 9.77
CA ALA A 74 -12.28 -16.61 10.64
C ALA A 74 -13.53 -17.49 10.50
N GLU A 75 -13.88 -17.89 9.27
CA GLU A 75 -15.03 -18.77 8.98
C GLU A 75 -14.84 -20.17 9.57
N THR A 76 -13.63 -20.69 9.50
CA THR A 76 -13.28 -22.03 10.02
C THR A 76 -12.95 -22.04 11.52
N GLY A 77 -12.77 -20.87 12.14
CA GLY A 77 -12.30 -20.75 13.51
C GLY A 77 -10.83 -21.16 13.72
N SER A 78 -10.05 -21.20 12.63
CA SER A 78 -8.63 -21.57 12.63
C SER A 78 -7.78 -20.31 12.58
N TYR A 79 -7.46 -19.74 13.74
CA TYR A 79 -6.72 -18.48 13.84
C TYR A 79 -5.21 -18.73 13.80
N HIS A 80 -4.57 -18.38 12.68
CA HIS A 80 -3.14 -18.59 12.43
C HIS A 80 -2.35 -17.28 12.27
N CYS A 81 -3.01 -16.14 12.32
CA CYS A 81 -2.39 -14.83 12.19
C CYS A 81 -2.56 -14.05 13.48
N ASP A 82 -1.50 -13.39 13.94
CA ASP A 82 -1.55 -12.48 15.08
C ASP A 82 -1.62 -11.03 14.63
N VAL A 83 -0.81 -10.67 13.61
CA VAL A 83 -0.75 -9.31 13.05
C VAL A 83 -0.82 -9.37 11.53
N SER A 84 -1.69 -8.56 10.95
CA SER A 84 -1.82 -8.39 9.50
C SER A 84 -1.27 -7.03 9.06
N ILE A 85 -0.40 -7.02 8.05
CA ILE A 85 0.18 -5.80 7.47
C ILE A 85 0.01 -5.85 5.96
N CYS A 86 -0.89 -5.03 5.43
CA CYS A 86 -1.10 -4.87 3.99
C CYS A 86 -1.81 -3.55 3.67
N SER A 87 -1.87 -3.18 2.39
CA SER A 87 -2.65 -2.03 1.94
C SER A 87 -4.15 -2.37 1.89
N ASP A 88 -4.99 -1.36 2.10
CA ASP A 88 -6.46 -1.46 2.02
C ASP A 88 -7.03 -0.61 0.88
N THR A 89 -6.35 -0.59 -0.25
CA THR A 89 -6.77 0.21 -1.41
C THR A 89 -8.03 -0.32 -2.09
N ASN A 90 -8.40 -1.58 -1.82
CA ASN A 90 -9.67 -2.18 -2.24
C ASN A 90 -10.80 -2.02 -1.19
N GLY A 91 -10.50 -1.46 -0.02
CA GLY A 91 -11.48 -1.20 1.04
C GLY A 91 -11.99 -2.43 1.79
N ILE A 92 -11.43 -3.61 1.58
CA ILE A 92 -11.89 -4.86 2.23
C ILE A 92 -11.66 -4.81 3.74
N ILE A 93 -10.53 -4.30 4.21
CA ILE A 93 -10.24 -4.21 5.64
C ILE A 93 -11.28 -3.34 6.34
N ALA A 94 -11.44 -2.10 5.87
CA ALA A 94 -12.33 -1.12 6.51
C ALA A 94 -13.81 -1.49 6.41
N ASN A 95 -14.25 -2.07 5.27
CA ASN A 95 -15.66 -2.29 4.99
C ASN A 95 -16.15 -3.73 5.24
N GLU A 96 -15.24 -4.68 5.42
CA GLU A 96 -15.62 -6.08 5.64
C GLU A 96 -14.93 -6.71 6.87
N LEU A 97 -13.58 -6.70 6.93
CA LEU A 97 -12.85 -7.45 7.97
C LEU A 97 -12.95 -6.81 9.36
N VAL A 98 -12.98 -5.47 9.42
CA VAL A 98 -13.21 -4.76 10.69
C VAL A 98 -14.66 -4.87 11.16
N PRO A 99 -15.68 -4.59 10.34
CA PRO A 99 -17.07 -4.74 10.76
C PRO A 99 -17.47 -6.18 11.16
N SER A 100 -16.88 -7.18 10.51
CA SER A 100 -17.12 -8.60 10.86
C SER A 100 -16.31 -9.11 12.06
N GLY A 101 -15.42 -8.27 12.61
CA GLY A 101 -14.58 -8.62 13.75
C GLY A 101 -13.51 -9.67 13.43
N VAL A 102 -13.00 -9.69 12.19
CA VAL A 102 -11.86 -10.50 11.79
C VAL A 102 -10.55 -9.82 12.15
N LEU A 103 -10.50 -8.51 11.97
CA LEU A 103 -9.38 -7.64 12.32
C LEU A 103 -9.82 -6.55 13.29
N TYR A 104 -8.92 -6.18 14.17
CA TYR A 104 -9.10 -5.12 15.15
C TYR A 104 -7.98 -4.09 15.07
N LYS A 105 -8.35 -2.83 15.19
CA LYS A 105 -7.41 -1.73 15.34
C LYS A 105 -6.84 -1.72 16.76
N TYR A 106 -5.53 -1.59 16.87
CA TYR A 106 -4.85 -1.24 18.10
C TYR A 106 -4.01 0.00 17.90
N VAL A 107 -4.33 1.08 18.58
CA VAL A 107 -3.54 2.32 18.62
C VAL A 107 -2.94 2.45 20.00
N PRO A 108 -1.60 2.45 20.16
CA PRO A 108 -0.99 2.64 21.47
C PRO A 108 -1.47 3.94 22.12
N TRP A 109 -1.88 3.88 23.36
CA TRP A 109 -2.52 4.98 24.09
C TRP A 109 -1.68 6.27 24.15
N ASP A 110 -0.35 6.14 24.19
CA ASP A 110 0.62 7.23 24.24
C ASP A 110 1.09 7.72 22.86
N MET A 111 0.47 7.25 21.78
CA MET A 111 0.72 7.66 20.39
C MET A 111 -0.52 8.21 19.70
N THR A 112 -1.70 8.12 20.30
CA THR A 112 -2.98 8.48 19.66
C THR A 112 -3.01 9.93 19.18
N ASP A 113 -2.47 10.86 19.97
CA ASP A 113 -2.40 12.29 19.66
C ASP A 113 -1.27 12.65 18.67
N LYS A 114 -0.38 11.71 18.37
CA LYS A 114 0.74 11.89 17.44
C LYS A 114 0.43 11.41 16.04
N ILE A 115 -0.49 10.46 15.91
CA ILE A 115 -0.93 9.92 14.62
C ILE A 115 -2.05 10.81 14.08
N LEU A 116 -1.94 11.20 12.80
CA LEU A 116 -2.98 12.00 12.14
C LEU A 116 -4.33 11.27 12.17
N PRO A 117 -5.44 11.95 12.50
CA PRO A 117 -6.74 11.31 12.76
C PRO A 117 -7.25 10.43 11.61
N GLU A 118 -7.03 10.83 10.37
CA GLU A 118 -7.47 10.12 9.18
C GLU A 118 -6.81 8.74 8.99
N PHE A 119 -5.69 8.46 9.69
CA PHE A 119 -4.96 7.19 9.61
C PHE A 119 -5.24 6.23 10.77
N GLN A 120 -6.13 6.59 11.68
CA GLN A 120 -6.53 5.78 12.83
C GLN A 120 -8.06 5.66 13.01
N GLN A 121 -8.82 5.74 11.93
CA GLN A 121 -10.29 5.61 11.96
C GLN A 121 -10.71 4.14 12.13
N GLU A 122 -11.18 3.47 11.10
CA GLU A 122 -11.57 2.05 11.16
C GLU A 122 -10.36 1.13 11.34
N GLN A 123 -9.22 1.53 10.83
CA GLN A 123 -7.96 0.79 10.83
C GLN A 123 -6.80 1.71 11.22
N LEU A 124 -5.67 1.12 11.60
CA LEU A 124 -4.43 1.85 11.81
C LEU A 124 -3.57 1.73 10.56
N GLU A 125 -3.40 2.82 9.86
CA GLU A 125 -2.39 2.95 8.79
C GLU A 125 -1.11 3.52 9.41
N PHE A 126 0.05 2.96 9.07
CA PHE A 126 1.32 3.33 9.70
C PHE A 126 2.32 3.98 8.76
N VAL A 127 2.07 3.93 7.45
CA VAL A 127 2.88 4.57 6.41
C VAL A 127 2.00 4.99 5.24
N ARG A 128 2.31 6.17 4.68
CA ARG A 128 1.71 6.68 3.45
C ARG A 128 2.65 6.42 2.29
N GLU A 129 2.15 5.83 1.23
CA GLU A 129 2.84 5.60 -0.03
C GLU A 129 1.92 5.98 -1.19
N LEU A 130 2.48 6.17 -2.37
CA LEU A 130 1.74 6.48 -3.59
C LEU A 130 1.97 5.40 -4.64
N PHE A 131 0.98 5.15 -5.46
CA PHE A 131 1.12 4.38 -6.69
C PHE A 131 1.44 5.36 -7.82
N VAL A 132 2.64 5.26 -8.39
CA VAL A 132 3.26 6.29 -9.24
C VAL A 132 3.94 5.71 -10.47
N LEU A 133 4.30 6.58 -11.43
CA LEU A 133 5.07 6.19 -12.60
C LEU A 133 6.57 6.23 -12.30
N PHE A 134 7.25 5.11 -12.59
CA PHE A 134 8.71 4.98 -12.57
C PHE A 134 9.28 5.04 -13.98
N TYR A 135 10.50 5.58 -14.09
CA TYR A 135 11.31 5.56 -15.30
C TYR A 135 12.75 5.18 -14.98
N ASN A 136 13.51 4.80 -16.01
CA ASN A 136 14.92 4.48 -15.87
C ASN A 136 15.76 5.76 -15.83
N SER A 137 16.44 6.00 -14.70
CA SER A 137 17.22 7.20 -14.44
C SER A 137 18.61 7.21 -15.13
N GLU A 138 19.08 6.06 -15.65
CA GLU A 138 20.29 6.00 -16.47
C GLU A 138 20.00 6.45 -17.91
N ALA A 139 18.88 6.00 -18.48
CA ALA A 139 18.47 6.33 -19.84
C ALA A 139 17.91 7.75 -19.96
N TYR A 140 17.28 8.27 -18.92
CA TYR A 140 16.62 9.57 -18.90
C TYR A 140 17.06 10.40 -17.70
N THR A 141 17.60 11.59 -17.93
CA THR A 141 17.96 12.55 -16.86
C THR A 141 16.72 13.16 -16.19
N ALA A 142 15.61 13.22 -16.93
CA ALA A 142 14.28 13.58 -16.45
C ALA A 142 13.26 12.70 -17.18
N CYS A 143 12.11 12.46 -16.56
CA CYS A 143 11.05 11.68 -17.20
C CYS A 143 10.60 12.37 -18.49
N PRO A 144 10.58 11.67 -19.64
CA PRO A 144 10.09 12.25 -20.89
C PRO A 144 8.56 12.37 -20.95
N ILE A 145 7.87 11.80 -19.96
CA ILE A 145 6.42 11.79 -19.83
C ILE A 145 6.03 12.78 -18.74
N SER A 146 5.12 13.70 -19.03
CA SER A 146 4.62 14.71 -18.08
C SER A 146 3.10 14.72 -17.93
N ASN A 147 2.37 14.06 -18.83
CA ASN A 147 0.92 13.94 -18.79
C ASN A 147 0.53 12.47 -18.95
N TRP A 148 -0.46 12.01 -18.17
CA TRP A 148 -0.91 10.61 -18.19
C TRP A 148 -1.36 10.14 -19.57
N TRP A 149 -1.95 11.01 -20.40
CA TRP A 149 -2.39 10.66 -21.75
C TRP A 149 -1.25 10.31 -22.71
N GLN A 150 -0.05 10.79 -22.45
CA GLN A 150 1.14 10.40 -23.26
C GLN A 150 1.40 8.89 -23.19
N LEU A 151 1.06 8.21 -22.08
CA LEU A 151 1.19 6.76 -21.95
C LEU A 151 0.33 5.98 -22.97
N THR A 152 -0.67 6.63 -23.55
CA THR A 152 -1.59 6.05 -24.54
C THR A 152 -1.17 6.32 -25.99
N GLU A 153 -0.05 7.01 -26.20
CA GLU A 153 0.45 7.38 -27.54
C GLU A 153 1.31 6.27 -28.14
N GLU A 154 1.35 6.21 -29.48
CA GLU A 154 2.10 5.19 -30.24
C GLU A 154 3.60 5.16 -29.87
N ALA A 155 4.18 6.30 -29.53
CA ALA A 155 5.58 6.39 -29.07
C ALA A 155 5.90 5.51 -27.86
N TYR A 156 4.88 5.21 -27.04
CA TYR A 156 4.98 4.37 -25.85
C TYR A 156 4.29 3.02 -25.99
N TYR A 157 3.95 2.61 -27.21
CA TYR A 157 3.31 1.30 -27.46
C TYR A 157 4.18 0.15 -26.92
N GLY A 158 3.59 -0.69 -26.05
CA GLY A 158 4.27 -1.83 -25.45
C GLY A 158 5.39 -1.49 -24.48
N LYS A 159 5.46 -0.22 -24.01
CA LYS A 159 6.53 0.27 -23.10
C LYS A 159 6.05 0.59 -21.69
N VAL A 160 4.76 0.42 -21.39
CA VAL A 160 4.17 0.72 -20.09
C VAL A 160 3.80 -0.58 -19.37
N MET A 161 4.17 -0.69 -18.11
CA MET A 161 3.95 -1.87 -17.28
C MET A 161 3.21 -1.51 -15.99
N MET A 162 2.42 -2.44 -15.47
CA MET A 162 1.91 -2.41 -14.08
C MET A 162 1.69 -3.83 -13.55
N PRO A 163 1.70 -4.06 -12.24
CA PRO A 163 1.32 -5.36 -11.70
C PRO A 163 -0.12 -5.70 -12.04
N ASN A 164 -0.41 -7.00 -12.21
CA ASN A 164 -1.76 -7.44 -12.52
C ASN A 164 -2.75 -7.03 -11.39
N PRO A 165 -3.81 -6.29 -11.69
CA PRO A 165 -4.78 -5.84 -10.67
C PRO A 165 -5.55 -6.98 -10.00
N GLN A 166 -5.57 -8.17 -10.60
CA GLN A 166 -6.17 -9.36 -9.98
C GLN A 166 -5.32 -9.93 -8.83
N ASP A 167 -4.03 -9.62 -8.78
CA ASP A 167 -3.09 -10.08 -7.76
C ASP A 167 -2.60 -8.95 -6.83
N SER A 168 -2.76 -7.69 -7.25
CA SER A 168 -2.24 -6.51 -6.55
C SER A 168 -3.35 -5.59 -6.08
N THR A 169 -3.49 -5.45 -4.76
CA THR A 169 -4.43 -4.49 -4.16
C THR A 169 -4.09 -3.05 -4.53
N SER A 170 -2.80 -2.70 -4.62
CA SER A 170 -2.35 -1.34 -4.99
C SER A 170 -2.71 -1.00 -6.43
N THR A 171 -2.55 -1.93 -7.36
CA THR A 171 -2.94 -1.73 -8.77
C THR A 171 -4.46 -1.61 -8.92
N TYR A 172 -5.22 -2.46 -8.23
CA TYR A 172 -6.67 -2.33 -8.17
C TYR A 172 -7.09 -0.96 -7.62
N GLY A 173 -6.45 -0.52 -6.53
CA GLY A 173 -6.69 0.78 -5.93
C GLY A 173 -6.41 1.95 -6.87
N PHE A 174 -5.36 1.87 -7.68
CA PHE A 174 -5.06 2.86 -8.72
C PHE A 174 -6.18 2.91 -9.78
N ILE A 175 -6.60 1.76 -10.30
CA ILE A 175 -7.70 1.69 -11.29
C ILE A 175 -8.99 2.26 -10.69
N SER A 176 -9.33 1.90 -9.45
CA SER A 176 -10.47 2.43 -8.73
C SER A 176 -10.41 3.97 -8.59
N ALA A 177 -9.24 4.49 -8.21
CA ALA A 177 -9.03 5.94 -8.07
C ALA A 177 -9.16 6.67 -9.42
N VAL A 178 -8.64 6.11 -10.51
CA VAL A 178 -8.79 6.65 -11.87
C VAL A 178 -10.27 6.70 -12.27
N LEU A 179 -10.99 5.59 -12.13
CA LEU A 179 -12.41 5.51 -12.51
C LEU A 179 -13.29 6.44 -11.65
N ARG A 180 -12.92 6.68 -10.40
CA ARG A 180 -13.62 7.62 -9.49
C ARG A 180 -13.33 9.09 -9.80
N SER A 181 -12.26 9.38 -10.53
CA SER A 181 -11.71 10.72 -10.73
C SER A 181 -11.80 11.17 -12.21
N ASP A 182 -12.97 11.01 -12.81
CA ASP A 182 -13.19 11.27 -14.23
C ASP A 182 -12.79 12.70 -14.66
N ASP A 183 -13.12 13.70 -13.85
CA ASP A 183 -12.81 15.10 -14.12
C ASP A 183 -11.31 15.37 -14.28
N TYR A 184 -10.47 14.67 -13.52
CA TYR A 184 -9.00 14.78 -13.65
C TYR A 184 -8.53 14.32 -15.02
N LEU A 185 -9.04 13.18 -15.48
CA LEU A 185 -8.68 12.61 -16.79
C LEU A 185 -9.24 13.43 -17.95
N LEU A 186 -10.47 13.90 -17.82
CA LEU A 186 -11.11 14.76 -18.82
C LEU A 186 -10.34 16.07 -19.00
N ASN A 187 -10.05 16.77 -17.89
CA ASN A 187 -9.33 18.04 -17.94
C ASN A 187 -7.91 17.84 -18.48
N ALA A 188 -7.20 16.79 -18.05
CA ALA A 188 -5.87 16.47 -18.56
C ALA A 188 -5.87 16.23 -20.09
N TYR A 189 -6.90 15.59 -20.62
CA TYR A 189 -7.04 15.37 -22.05
C TYR A 189 -7.23 16.68 -22.80
N VAL A 190 -8.15 17.52 -22.32
CA VAL A 190 -8.42 18.83 -22.92
C VAL A 190 -7.19 19.73 -22.90
N ASP A 191 -6.49 19.77 -21.78
CA ASP A 191 -5.27 20.57 -21.61
C ASP A 191 -4.14 20.10 -22.53
N TYR A 192 -4.02 18.80 -22.73
CA TYR A 192 -2.94 18.22 -23.53
C TYR A 192 -3.24 18.24 -25.04
N TYR A 193 -4.46 17.89 -25.44
CA TYR A 193 -4.85 17.78 -26.86
C TYR A 193 -5.62 18.99 -27.42
N GLY A 194 -6.06 19.92 -26.57
CA GLY A 194 -6.77 21.13 -26.99
C GLY A 194 -8.25 20.95 -27.34
N GLY A 195 -8.85 19.79 -27.03
CA GLY A 195 -10.25 19.47 -27.30
C GLY A 195 -10.73 18.24 -26.53
N PRO A 196 -12.04 17.96 -26.53
CA PRO A 196 -12.61 16.84 -25.77
C PRO A 196 -12.18 15.47 -26.34
N PRO A 197 -12.10 14.43 -25.49
CA PRO A 197 -11.83 13.07 -25.95
C PRO A 197 -12.99 12.52 -26.79
N PRO A 198 -12.71 11.64 -27.80
CA PRO A 198 -13.71 11.04 -28.67
C PRO A 198 -14.39 9.84 -27.97
N LEU A 199 -15.22 10.14 -26.96
CA LEU A 199 -15.87 9.12 -26.15
C LEU A 199 -16.98 8.39 -26.90
N GLN A 200 -17.13 7.09 -26.60
CA GLN A 200 -18.31 6.33 -26.97
C GLN A 200 -19.53 6.79 -26.14
N PRO A 201 -20.79 6.52 -26.60
CA PRO A 201 -21.95 6.82 -25.78
C PRO A 201 -21.86 6.22 -24.37
N ALA A 202 -22.11 7.02 -23.35
CA ALA A 202 -22.04 6.69 -21.93
C ALA A 202 -20.63 6.31 -21.38
N GLN A 203 -19.58 6.38 -22.20
CA GLN A 203 -18.20 6.19 -21.76
C GLN A 203 -17.67 7.43 -21.03
N THR A 204 -16.99 7.25 -19.91
CA THR A 204 -16.29 8.34 -19.22
C THR A 204 -14.87 8.53 -19.77
N ALA A 205 -14.24 9.68 -19.48
CA ALA A 205 -12.86 9.94 -19.88
C ALA A 205 -11.89 8.98 -19.20
N SER A 206 -12.14 8.61 -17.94
CA SER A 206 -11.32 7.61 -17.21
C SER A 206 -11.46 6.20 -17.79
N GLU A 207 -12.66 5.78 -18.18
CA GLU A 207 -12.84 4.50 -18.89
C GLU A 207 -12.12 4.52 -20.25
N TYR A 208 -12.22 5.62 -20.98
CA TYR A 208 -11.50 5.79 -22.24
C TYR A 208 -9.97 5.75 -22.04
N PHE A 209 -9.47 6.41 -21.01
CA PHE A 209 -8.05 6.35 -20.65
C PHE A 209 -7.58 4.91 -20.42
N MET A 210 -8.29 4.15 -19.59
CA MET A 210 -7.95 2.75 -19.31
C MET A 210 -8.00 1.88 -20.57
N GLN A 211 -9.01 2.07 -21.42
CA GLN A 211 -9.12 1.38 -22.70
C GLN A 211 -7.90 1.70 -23.58
N ARG A 212 -7.56 2.97 -23.73
CA ARG A 212 -6.42 3.42 -24.54
C ARG A 212 -5.09 2.91 -24.01
N LEU A 213 -4.95 2.83 -22.69
CA LEU A 213 -3.73 2.30 -22.06
C LEU A 213 -3.56 0.80 -22.39
N VAL A 214 -4.62 0.02 -22.32
CA VAL A 214 -4.62 -1.42 -22.68
C VAL A 214 -4.38 -1.58 -24.18
N ASP A 215 -5.09 -0.84 -25.03
CA ASP A 215 -4.92 -0.86 -26.51
C ASP A 215 -3.51 -0.48 -26.93
N ASN A 216 -2.81 0.34 -26.13
CA ASN A 216 -1.42 0.74 -26.36
C ASN A 216 -0.40 -0.32 -25.88
N GLY A 217 -0.84 -1.55 -25.64
CA GLY A 217 0.02 -2.68 -25.31
C GLY A 217 0.54 -2.66 -23.87
N LEU A 218 -0.32 -2.27 -22.91
CA LEU A 218 0.00 -2.35 -21.49
C LEU A 218 0.47 -3.77 -21.11
N ILE A 219 1.61 -3.86 -20.44
CA ILE A 219 2.20 -5.12 -19.99
C ILE A 219 1.90 -5.32 -18.50
N LEU A 220 1.36 -6.48 -18.16
CA LEU A 220 1.10 -6.87 -16.78
C LEU A 220 2.26 -7.69 -16.23
N THR A 221 2.76 -7.32 -15.05
CA THR A 221 3.79 -8.06 -14.31
C THR A 221 3.17 -8.83 -13.15
N SER A 222 3.88 -9.83 -12.65
CA SER A 222 3.44 -10.63 -11.49
C SER A 222 3.55 -9.87 -10.17
N SER A 223 4.43 -8.87 -10.11
CA SER A 223 4.68 -8.08 -8.89
C SER A 223 5.32 -6.72 -9.21
N GLY A 224 5.27 -5.79 -8.23
CA GLY A 224 6.02 -4.53 -8.31
C GLY A 224 7.54 -4.74 -8.27
N THR A 225 8.03 -5.81 -7.69
CA THR A 225 9.46 -6.15 -7.68
C THR A 225 9.93 -6.52 -9.09
N GLU A 226 9.23 -7.44 -9.75
CA GLU A 226 9.51 -7.78 -11.15
C GLU A 226 9.48 -6.53 -12.06
N LEU A 227 8.46 -5.69 -11.89
CA LEU A 227 8.33 -4.45 -12.65
C LEU A 227 9.55 -3.55 -12.48
N ILE A 228 10.00 -3.31 -11.25
CA ILE A 228 11.16 -2.44 -10.98
C ILE A 228 12.46 -3.01 -11.54
N GLU A 229 12.63 -4.32 -11.52
CA GLU A 229 13.78 -5.00 -12.15
C GLU A 229 13.78 -4.79 -13.67
N LEU A 230 12.62 -4.87 -14.31
CA LEU A 230 12.47 -4.63 -15.75
C LEU A 230 12.70 -3.17 -16.13
N VAL A 231 12.16 -2.23 -15.35
CA VAL A 231 12.34 -0.78 -15.60
C VAL A 231 13.75 -0.33 -15.31
N GLY A 232 14.32 -0.79 -14.18
CA GLY A 232 15.55 -0.25 -13.60
C GLY A 232 16.83 -0.99 -13.95
N ALA A 233 16.78 -2.08 -14.73
CA ALA A 233 17.99 -2.79 -15.13
C ALA A 233 18.96 -1.85 -15.84
N PRO A 234 20.26 -1.84 -15.47
CA PRO A 234 21.28 -1.02 -16.11
C PRO A 234 21.50 -1.37 -17.58
N GLY A 235 21.98 -0.41 -18.37
CA GLY A 235 22.44 -0.64 -19.74
C GLY A 235 21.32 -0.78 -20.78
N GLN A 236 20.08 -0.43 -20.46
CA GLN A 236 18.98 -0.47 -21.41
C GLN A 236 18.98 0.77 -22.33
N ALA A 237 18.88 0.54 -23.64
CA ALA A 237 18.77 1.63 -24.64
C ALA A 237 17.36 2.23 -24.66
N GLU A 238 16.33 1.40 -24.53
CA GLU A 238 14.91 1.77 -24.54
C GLU A 238 14.18 1.08 -23.38
N PRO A 239 14.43 1.52 -22.12
CA PRO A 239 13.77 0.91 -20.96
C PRO A 239 12.28 1.19 -20.94
N PRO A 240 11.47 0.28 -20.40
CA PRO A 240 10.04 0.52 -20.17
C PRO A 240 9.81 1.52 -19.04
N PHE A 241 8.56 1.97 -18.93
CA PHE A 241 8.01 2.74 -17.80
C PHE A 241 7.12 1.84 -16.98
N GLY A 242 7.02 2.05 -15.67
CA GLY A 242 6.26 1.17 -14.82
C GLY A 242 5.47 1.90 -13.74
N LEU A 243 4.25 1.43 -13.50
CA LEU A 243 3.36 1.92 -12.45
C LEU A 243 3.43 0.98 -11.25
N THR A 244 3.93 1.47 -10.12
CA THR A 244 3.96 0.70 -8.87
C THR A 244 4.10 1.63 -7.65
N VAL A 245 4.22 1.06 -6.45
CA VAL A 245 4.30 1.80 -5.18
C VAL A 245 5.60 2.60 -5.08
N SER A 246 5.50 3.86 -4.69
CA SER A 246 6.63 4.81 -4.63
C SER A 246 7.81 4.36 -3.77
N SER A 247 7.56 3.58 -2.72
CA SER A 247 8.62 3.02 -1.87
C SER A 247 9.54 2.01 -2.59
N LYS A 248 9.18 1.54 -3.77
CA LYS A 248 10.06 0.71 -4.62
C LYS A 248 11.32 1.46 -5.09
N ILE A 249 11.37 2.79 -4.93
CA ILE A 249 12.58 3.59 -5.22
C ILE A 249 13.80 3.11 -4.44
N ARG A 250 13.61 2.44 -3.28
CA ARG A 250 14.69 1.81 -2.50
C ARG A 250 15.48 0.76 -3.28
N SER A 251 14.95 0.25 -4.39
CA SER A 251 15.65 -0.70 -5.26
C SER A 251 16.94 -0.12 -5.87
N ARG A 252 17.14 1.21 -5.78
CA ARG A 252 18.42 1.86 -6.06
C ARG A 252 19.58 1.28 -5.23
N ASP A 253 19.32 0.93 -3.97
CA ASP A 253 20.32 0.32 -3.07
C ASP A 253 20.79 -1.05 -3.58
N ALA A 254 19.95 -1.73 -4.36
CA ALA A 254 20.26 -2.98 -5.05
C ALA A 254 20.76 -2.79 -6.49
N GLY A 255 21.06 -1.55 -6.91
CA GLY A 255 21.64 -1.22 -8.20
C GLY A 255 20.64 -0.93 -9.32
N MET A 256 19.33 -0.88 -9.03
CA MET A 256 18.33 -0.50 -10.02
C MET A 256 18.40 0.99 -10.35
N GLN A 257 18.35 1.31 -11.65
CA GLN A 257 18.41 2.69 -12.17
C GLN A 257 16.99 3.24 -12.30
N VAL A 258 16.37 3.61 -11.20
CA VAL A 258 14.97 4.06 -11.18
C VAL A 258 14.80 5.43 -10.55
N ALA A 259 13.84 6.18 -11.07
CA ALA A 259 13.33 7.41 -10.49
C ALA A 259 11.81 7.48 -10.68
N VAL A 260 11.15 8.29 -9.86
CA VAL A 260 9.71 8.54 -9.93
C VAL A 260 9.45 9.81 -10.74
N ALA A 261 8.44 9.77 -11.60
CA ALA A 261 7.96 10.92 -12.35
C ALA A 261 7.10 11.84 -11.47
N TRP A 262 7.73 12.62 -10.59
CA TRP A 262 7.04 13.51 -9.64
C TRP A 262 6.36 14.71 -10.29
N ASP A 263 6.70 15.01 -11.55
CA ASP A 263 6.14 16.14 -12.33
C ASP A 263 4.96 15.72 -13.22
N MET A 264 4.37 14.54 -12.97
CA MET A 264 3.21 14.07 -13.75
C MET A 264 1.99 14.94 -13.50
N GLU A 265 1.34 15.33 -14.61
CA GLU A 265 0.12 16.13 -14.60
C GLU A 265 -1.11 15.33 -15.08
N PRO A 266 -2.29 15.59 -14.52
CA PRO A 266 -2.64 16.58 -13.48
C PRO A 266 -2.49 16.04 -12.05
N PHE A 267 -2.00 14.84 -11.88
CA PHE A 267 -1.72 14.19 -10.60
C PHE A 267 -0.49 13.31 -10.70
N VAL A 268 0.18 13.04 -9.58
CA VAL A 268 1.36 12.17 -9.57
C VAL A 268 1.01 10.68 -9.42
N GLY A 269 -0.14 10.37 -8.88
CA GLY A 269 -0.58 9.00 -8.64
C GLY A 269 -1.77 8.92 -7.69
N SER A 270 -1.94 7.75 -7.06
CA SER A 270 -2.97 7.47 -6.08
C SER A 270 -2.37 6.98 -4.76
N TYR A 271 -3.12 7.07 -3.65
CA TYR A 271 -2.67 6.58 -2.34
C TYR A 271 -2.58 5.05 -2.28
N SER A 272 -1.52 4.56 -1.64
CA SER A 272 -1.29 3.15 -1.31
C SER A 272 -0.73 3.04 0.11
N CYS A 273 -1.56 3.37 1.12
CA CYS A 273 -1.16 3.32 2.52
C CYS A 273 -1.21 1.87 3.05
N ASN A 274 -0.25 1.52 3.92
CA ASN A 274 -0.25 0.22 4.58
C ASN A 274 -0.88 0.30 5.96
N SER A 275 -1.74 -0.68 6.25
CA SER A 275 -2.39 -0.87 7.53
C SER A 275 -1.68 -1.93 8.35
N VAL A 276 -1.72 -1.78 9.67
CA VAL A 276 -1.33 -2.80 10.64
C VAL A 276 -2.50 -3.08 11.57
N MET A 277 -2.93 -4.33 11.63
CA MET A 277 -4.12 -4.76 12.36
C MET A 277 -3.84 -5.98 13.22
N LEU A 278 -4.47 -6.06 14.38
CA LEU A 278 -4.48 -7.24 15.24
C LEU A 278 -5.53 -8.23 14.74
N ALA A 279 -5.14 -9.49 14.55
CA ALA A 279 -6.06 -10.52 14.10
C ALA A 279 -6.84 -11.11 15.28
N ARG A 280 -8.14 -11.36 15.03
CA ARG A 280 -9.02 -12.06 15.98
C ARG A 280 -8.44 -13.40 16.36
N GLY A 281 -8.55 -13.74 17.66
CA GLY A 281 -8.10 -15.02 18.18
C GLY A 281 -6.60 -15.15 18.37
N SER A 282 -5.84 -14.07 18.17
CA SER A 282 -4.40 -14.03 18.48
C SER A 282 -4.13 -14.56 19.90
N SER A 283 -3.18 -15.47 20.02
CA SER A 283 -2.64 -15.94 21.30
C SER A 283 -1.43 -15.13 21.76
N HIS A 284 -0.98 -14.17 20.95
CA HIS A 284 0.21 -13.33 21.18
C HIS A 284 -0.17 -11.84 21.26
N VAL A 285 -1.23 -11.51 21.99
CA VAL A 285 -1.78 -10.14 22.04
C VAL A 285 -0.76 -9.13 22.57
N SER A 286 -0.01 -9.48 23.63
CA SER A 286 0.96 -8.57 24.23
C SER A 286 2.18 -8.40 23.31
N THR A 287 2.67 -9.47 22.68
CA THR A 287 3.72 -9.41 21.68
C THR A 287 3.27 -8.58 20.47
N ALA A 288 2.04 -8.77 20.00
CA ALA A 288 1.47 -8.01 18.88
C ALA A 288 1.38 -6.51 19.20
N LYS A 289 0.94 -6.13 20.39
CA LYS A 289 0.92 -4.73 20.83
C LYS A 289 2.32 -4.11 20.85
N LEU A 290 3.32 -4.83 21.38
CA LEU A 290 4.71 -4.38 21.35
C LEU A 290 5.24 -4.23 19.93
N PHE A 291 4.92 -5.17 19.05
CA PHE A 291 5.34 -5.14 17.65
C PHE A 291 4.72 -3.95 16.90
N ILE A 292 3.44 -3.67 17.12
CA ILE A 292 2.76 -2.50 16.54
C ILE A 292 3.38 -1.20 17.05
N ARG A 293 3.67 -1.09 18.36
CA ARG A 293 4.41 0.05 18.94
C ARG A 293 5.77 0.24 18.27
N TRP A 294 6.52 -0.86 18.12
CA TRP A 294 7.84 -0.86 17.49
C TRP A 294 7.77 -0.42 16.04
N LEU A 295 6.82 -0.96 15.29
CA LEU A 295 6.56 -0.58 13.90
C LEU A 295 6.20 0.90 13.75
N LEU A 296 5.48 1.49 14.70
CA LEU A 296 5.12 2.92 14.72
C LEU A 296 6.28 3.84 15.16
N GLY A 297 7.40 3.31 15.60
CA GLY A 297 8.55 4.10 16.05
C GLY A 297 8.56 4.46 17.53
N GLU A 298 7.78 3.81 18.36
CA GLU A 298 7.60 4.06 19.78
C GLU A 298 7.07 5.48 20.12
N ALA A 299 6.81 5.76 21.39
CA ALA A 299 6.21 7.03 21.82
C ALA A 299 7.06 8.27 21.47
N ASP A 300 8.39 8.14 21.44
CA ASP A 300 9.32 9.22 21.11
C ASP A 300 9.59 9.37 19.60
N GLY A 301 9.04 8.50 18.74
CA GLY A 301 9.25 8.51 17.30
C GLY A 301 10.64 8.05 16.86
N LYS A 302 11.46 7.52 17.75
CA LYS A 302 12.87 7.13 17.49
C LYS A 302 13.09 5.63 17.47
N GLY A 303 12.05 4.84 17.71
CA GLY A 303 12.11 3.38 17.68
C GLY A 303 12.60 2.86 16.33
N ALA A 304 13.57 1.93 16.36
CA ALA A 304 14.22 1.42 15.15
C ALA A 304 13.27 0.64 14.22
N GLY A 305 12.13 0.20 14.70
CA GLY A 305 11.14 -0.54 13.90
C GLY A 305 10.53 0.26 12.76
N TYR A 306 10.52 1.60 12.87
CA TYR A 306 10.01 2.46 11.79
C TYR A 306 11.08 2.83 10.75
N ARG A 307 12.37 2.67 11.04
CA ARG A 307 13.46 3.04 10.13
C ARG A 307 13.34 2.48 8.72
N PRO A 308 12.91 1.22 8.49
CA PRO A 308 12.75 0.68 7.15
C PRO A 308 11.73 1.43 6.28
N TYR A 309 10.88 2.23 6.90
CA TYR A 309 9.85 3.05 6.24
C TYR A 309 10.23 4.55 6.16
N LEU A 310 11.34 4.96 6.76
CA LEU A 310 11.93 6.30 6.62
C LEU A 310 12.80 6.32 5.38
N GLN A 311 12.18 6.55 4.21
CA GLN A 311 12.86 6.56 2.93
C GLN A 311 12.11 7.40 1.91
N GLU A 312 12.78 7.77 0.84
CA GLU A 312 12.14 8.43 -0.30
C GLU A 312 10.94 7.58 -0.80
N GLY A 313 9.83 8.24 -1.13
CA GLY A 313 8.61 7.58 -1.59
C GLY A 313 7.72 7.00 -0.48
N ALA A 314 8.07 7.20 0.78
CA ALA A 314 7.23 6.84 1.93
C ALA A 314 7.17 8.00 2.93
N TRP A 315 6.00 8.22 3.53
CA TRP A 315 5.76 9.30 4.49
C TRP A 315 5.09 8.76 5.74
N SER A 316 5.52 9.30 6.89
CA SER A 316 4.92 8.93 8.17
C SER A 316 3.47 9.43 8.29
N VAL A 317 2.66 8.68 9.01
CA VAL A 317 1.33 9.10 9.49
C VAL A 317 1.41 9.89 10.80
N ARG A 318 2.60 10.01 11.38
CA ARG A 318 2.82 10.75 12.64
C ARG A 318 3.29 12.17 12.37
N ALA A 319 2.69 13.13 13.08
CA ALA A 319 3.04 14.54 12.97
C ALA A 319 4.44 14.86 13.53
N ASP A 320 4.98 14.00 14.40
CA ASP A 320 6.28 14.17 15.06
C ASP A 320 7.45 13.42 14.41
N ILE A 321 7.18 12.68 13.29
CA ILE A 321 8.22 12.01 12.51
C ILE A 321 8.33 12.67 11.15
N GLN A 322 9.53 13.19 10.85
CA GLN A 322 9.84 13.74 9.53
C GLN A 322 10.23 12.64 8.55
N SER A 323 9.71 12.71 7.34
CA SER A 323 10.08 11.81 6.24
C SER A 323 11.43 12.17 5.64
N ASP A 324 12.15 11.18 5.10
CA ASP A 324 13.35 11.37 4.29
C ASP A 324 13.04 11.75 2.83
N ALA A 325 11.75 11.91 2.48
CA ALA A 325 11.32 12.30 1.14
C ALA A 325 11.81 13.72 0.78
N ALA A 326 12.09 13.95 -0.51
CA ALA A 326 12.53 15.25 -1.02
C ALA A 326 11.46 16.34 -0.89
N ALA A 327 10.17 15.96 -0.78
CA ALA A 327 9.05 16.84 -0.57
C ALA A 327 7.99 16.16 0.32
N GLU A 328 7.24 16.95 1.06
CA GLU A 328 6.07 16.45 1.79
C GLU A 328 5.00 15.97 0.81
N ILE A 329 4.23 14.95 1.19
CA ILE A 329 3.21 14.35 0.33
C ILE A 329 2.13 15.38 -0.08
N GLU A 330 1.87 16.35 0.77
CA GLU A 330 0.92 17.44 0.55
C GLU A 330 1.36 18.42 -0.56
N ALA A 331 2.63 18.37 -0.99
CA ALA A 331 3.13 19.16 -2.12
C ALA A 331 2.66 18.61 -3.48
N PHE A 332 2.18 17.37 -3.52
CA PHE A 332 1.73 16.71 -4.73
C PHE A 332 0.21 16.73 -4.88
N THR A 333 -0.27 16.83 -6.12
CA THR A 333 -1.66 16.51 -6.44
C THR A 333 -1.78 15.01 -6.57
N VAL A 334 -2.59 14.40 -5.71
CA VAL A 334 -2.83 12.95 -5.66
C VAL A 334 -4.31 12.69 -5.87
N LEU A 335 -4.67 11.64 -6.62
CA LEU A 335 -6.06 11.25 -6.79
C LEU A 335 -6.72 10.98 -5.43
N PRO A 336 -7.94 11.47 -5.19
CA PRO A 336 -8.64 11.26 -3.93
C PRO A 336 -8.82 9.77 -3.61
N ARG A 337 -8.67 9.43 -2.35
CA ARG A 337 -8.88 8.09 -1.82
C ARG A 337 -10.35 7.89 -1.43
N ASP A 338 -10.96 6.79 -1.88
CA ASP A 338 -12.33 6.42 -1.54
C ASP A 338 -12.42 4.89 -1.38
N LYS A 339 -12.18 4.41 -0.16
CA LYS A 339 -12.21 2.99 0.17
C LYS A 339 -13.60 2.38 0.05
N ALA A 340 -14.63 3.16 0.37
CA ALA A 340 -16.01 2.71 0.26
C ALA A 340 -16.41 2.50 -1.20
N TYR A 341 -16.06 3.45 -2.07
CA TYR A 341 -16.26 3.30 -3.51
C TYR A 341 -15.53 2.07 -4.07
N ALA A 342 -14.25 1.92 -3.73
CA ALA A 342 -13.42 0.80 -4.18
C ALA A 342 -14.05 -0.55 -3.79
N TYR A 343 -14.54 -0.68 -2.56
CA TYR A 343 -15.19 -1.89 -2.06
C TYR A 343 -16.55 -2.14 -2.70
N GLN A 344 -17.42 -1.14 -2.72
CA GLN A 344 -18.80 -1.26 -3.22
C GLN A 344 -18.87 -1.54 -4.73
N ASN A 345 -17.88 -1.08 -5.49
CA ASN A 345 -17.85 -1.22 -6.96
C ASN A 345 -16.87 -2.31 -7.44
N MET A 346 -16.40 -3.18 -6.55
CA MET A 346 -15.36 -4.16 -6.87
C MET A 346 -15.75 -5.07 -8.05
N ASP A 347 -16.95 -5.62 -8.05
CA ASP A 347 -17.43 -6.49 -9.13
C ASP A 347 -17.54 -5.73 -10.47
N ALA A 348 -18.03 -4.51 -10.42
CA ALA A 348 -18.16 -3.65 -11.61
C ALA A 348 -16.79 -3.25 -12.16
N ILE A 349 -15.84 -2.92 -11.30
CA ILE A 349 -14.46 -2.56 -11.69
C ILE A 349 -13.74 -3.78 -12.27
N HIS A 350 -13.87 -4.95 -11.67
CA HIS A 350 -13.30 -6.19 -12.22
C HIS A 350 -13.93 -6.55 -13.57
N ALA A 351 -15.25 -6.45 -13.71
CA ALA A 351 -15.92 -6.70 -14.98
C ALA A 351 -15.48 -5.70 -16.08
N PHE A 352 -15.36 -4.43 -15.72
CA PHE A 352 -14.81 -3.40 -16.63
C PHE A 352 -13.40 -3.75 -17.07
N TRP A 353 -12.51 -4.07 -16.12
CA TRP A 353 -11.13 -4.45 -16.42
C TRP A 353 -11.03 -5.62 -17.39
N ILE A 354 -11.79 -6.69 -17.14
CA ILE A 354 -11.82 -7.86 -18.02
C ILE A 354 -12.32 -7.48 -19.43
N SER A 355 -13.34 -6.62 -19.53
CA SER A 355 -13.89 -6.17 -20.81
C SER A 355 -12.90 -5.42 -21.69
N LEU A 356 -11.80 -4.90 -21.13
CA LEU A 356 -10.76 -4.20 -21.89
C LEU A 356 -9.91 -5.15 -22.75
N TYR A 357 -9.98 -6.47 -22.49
CA TYR A 357 -9.23 -7.50 -23.21
C TYR A 357 -10.11 -8.37 -24.12
N ASP A 358 -11.41 -8.11 -24.19
CA ASP A 358 -12.35 -8.76 -25.12
C ASP A 358 -12.36 -8.03 -26.48
#